data_36a6460445b7cf82c8430a5dfa0c226e
#
_entry.id   36a6460445b7cf82c8430a5dfa0c226e
#
_cell.length_a   1.000
_cell.length_b   1.000
_cell.length_c   1.000
_cell.angle_alpha   90.00
_cell.angle_beta   90.00
_cell.angle_gamma   90.00
#
_symmetry.space_group_name_H-M   'P 1'
#
loop_
_entity.id
_entity.type
_entity.pdbx_description
1 polymer ?
#
loop_
_entity_poly.entity_id
_entity_poly.type
_entity_poly.pdbx_seq_one_letter_code
_entity_poly.pdbx_strand_id
1 'polypeptide(L)'
;MIELKNIKKSFFLGGEEIKALDDINFKVEKGEFVSIIGPSGSGKSTLMNILGLLDVPDSGRYILDKIDIKDASDNQLAQIRNSKIGFIFQNFNLLGKMTALENVQLPLIY
;
A
#
# COMPACT_ATOMS: atom_id res chain seq x y z
N MET A 1 0.91 12.95 5.97
CA MET A 1 2.20 13.01 5.27
C MET A 1 2.72 11.62 5.00
N ILE A 2 3.23 11.41 3.81
CA ILE A 2 3.80 10.13 3.36
C ILE A 2 5.21 10.39 2.87
N GLU A 3 6.17 9.58 3.29
CA GLU A 3 7.54 9.66 2.81
C GLU A 3 8.09 8.26 2.53
N LEU A 4 8.56 8.04 1.31
CA LEU A 4 9.23 6.81 0.89
C LEU A 4 10.69 7.11 0.58
N LYS A 5 11.58 6.31 1.14
CA LYS A 5 13.03 6.42 0.91
C LYS A 5 13.58 5.07 0.50
N ASN A 6 14.16 5.01 -0.68
CA ASN A 6 14.87 3.84 -1.20
C ASN A 6 14.05 2.56 -1.14
N ILE A 7 12.78 2.64 -1.48
CA ILE A 7 11.86 1.51 -1.44
C ILE A 7 12.19 0.54 -2.57
N LYS A 8 12.35 -0.72 -2.19
CA LYS A 8 12.58 -1.83 -3.12
C LYS A 8 11.60 -2.95 -2.84
N LYS A 9 11.08 -3.53 -3.89
CA LYS A 9 10.20 -4.69 -3.83
C LYS A 9 10.42 -5.55 -5.04
N SER A 10 10.70 -6.84 -4.82
CA SER A 10 10.92 -7.82 -5.88
C SER A 10 10.00 -9.00 -5.70
N PHE A 11 9.65 -9.66 -6.80
CA PHE A 11 8.90 -10.91 -6.83
C PHE A 11 9.70 -11.95 -7.62
N PHE A 12 9.55 -13.20 -7.24
CA PHE A 12 10.18 -14.32 -7.94
C PHE A 12 9.11 -15.11 -8.70
N LEU A 13 9.24 -15.16 -10.03
CA LEU A 13 8.36 -15.91 -10.92
C LEU A 13 9.21 -16.84 -11.77
N GLY A 14 8.98 -18.16 -11.66
CA GLY A 14 9.71 -19.14 -12.46
C GLY A 14 11.22 -19.13 -12.24
N GLY A 15 11.68 -18.77 -11.05
CA GLY A 15 13.10 -18.66 -10.73
C GLY A 15 13.76 -17.35 -11.12
N GLU A 16 13.03 -16.45 -11.76
CA GLU A 16 13.52 -15.11 -12.11
C GLU A 16 13.06 -14.06 -11.12
N GLU A 17 13.97 -13.16 -10.77
CA GLU A 17 13.66 -11.99 -9.94
C GLU A 17 13.08 -10.87 -10.80
N ILE A 18 11.88 -10.40 -10.42
CA ILE A 18 11.26 -9.24 -11.05
C ILE A 18 11.28 -8.10 -10.03
N LYS A 19 12.04 -7.06 -10.34
CA LYS A 19 12.10 -5.86 -9.51
C LYS A 19 10.91 -4.96 -9.82
N ALA A 20 9.83 -5.11 -9.04
CA ALA A 20 8.63 -4.30 -9.20
C ALA A 20 8.88 -2.85 -8.81
N LEU A 21 9.63 -2.62 -7.73
CA LEU A 21 10.05 -1.31 -7.26
C LEU A 21 11.55 -1.33 -7.03
N ASP A 22 12.24 -0.34 -7.56
CA ASP A 22 13.69 -0.22 -7.42
C ASP A 22 14.05 1.22 -7.05
N ASP A 23 14.46 1.40 -5.81
CA ASP A 23 14.92 2.68 -5.26
C ASP A 23 13.91 3.82 -5.43
N ILE A 24 12.66 3.58 -5.04
CA ILE A 24 11.60 4.56 -5.14
C ILE A 24 11.67 5.56 -3.99
N ASN A 25 11.68 6.83 -4.34
CA ASN A 25 11.76 7.95 -3.40
C ASN A 25 10.70 8.98 -3.76
N PHE A 26 9.82 9.30 -2.82
CA PHE A 26 8.94 10.46 -2.95
C PHE A 26 8.34 10.85 -1.60
N LYS A 27 7.74 12.02 -1.57
CA LYS A 27 7.10 12.58 -0.38
C LYS A 27 5.77 13.22 -0.77
N VAL A 28 4.74 12.99 0.03
CA VAL A 28 3.44 13.62 -0.11
C VAL A 28 3.13 14.39 1.17
N GLU A 29 2.93 15.67 1.04
CA GLU A 29 2.57 16.54 2.16
C GLU A 29 1.07 16.46 2.44
N LYS A 30 0.68 16.85 3.64
CA LYS A 30 -0.73 16.93 4.03
C LYS A 30 -1.49 17.87 3.09
N GLY A 31 -2.64 17.40 2.62
CA GLY A 31 -3.49 18.17 1.72
C GLY A 31 -3.11 18.10 0.25
N GLU A 32 -2.04 17.41 -0.10
CA GLU A 32 -1.65 17.22 -1.50
C GLU A 32 -2.50 16.17 -2.20
N PHE A 33 -2.70 16.38 -3.49
CA PHE A 33 -3.31 15.42 -4.41
C PHE A 33 -2.25 14.96 -5.40
N VAL A 34 -1.95 13.66 -5.41
CA VAL A 34 -0.87 13.09 -6.21
C VAL A 34 -1.39 11.99 -7.13
N SER A 35 -0.94 11.98 -8.38
CA SER A 35 -1.23 10.94 -9.35
C SER A 35 0.02 10.13 -9.66
N ILE A 36 -0.12 8.81 -9.72
CA ILE A 36 0.95 7.90 -10.14
C ILE A 36 0.59 7.36 -11.51
N ILE A 37 1.42 7.69 -12.50
CA ILE A 37 1.18 7.39 -13.90
C ILE A 37 2.29 6.47 -14.41
N GLY A 38 1.91 5.49 -15.20
CA GLY A 38 2.85 4.59 -15.87
C GLY A 38 2.14 3.48 -16.63
N PRO A 39 2.83 2.80 -17.55
CA PRO A 39 2.24 1.69 -18.29
C PRO A 39 1.95 0.49 -17.39
N SER A 40 1.14 -0.44 -17.88
CA SER A 40 0.89 -1.72 -17.21
C SER A 40 2.23 -2.44 -16.94
N GLY A 41 2.36 -3.00 -15.75
CA GLY A 41 3.60 -3.69 -15.35
C GLY A 41 4.71 -2.77 -14.84
N SER A 42 4.46 -1.47 -14.68
CA SER A 42 5.46 -0.51 -14.17
C SER A 42 5.60 -0.50 -12.65
N GLY A 43 4.82 -1.32 -11.93
CA GLY A 43 4.89 -1.39 -10.47
C GLY A 43 3.88 -0.52 -9.73
N LYS A 44 2.94 0.12 -10.43
CA LYS A 44 1.93 0.99 -9.79
C LYS A 44 1.12 0.27 -8.72
N SER A 45 0.60 -0.92 -9.05
CA SER A 45 -0.21 -1.71 -8.12
C SER A 45 0.61 -2.15 -6.90
N THR A 46 1.86 -2.55 -7.11
CA THR A 46 2.77 -2.91 -6.02
C THR A 46 3.02 -1.72 -5.10
N LEU A 47 3.26 -0.54 -5.68
CA LEU A 47 3.45 0.68 -4.91
C LEU A 47 2.19 1.04 -4.10
N MET A 48 1.02 0.95 -4.71
CA MET A 48 -0.25 1.22 -4.04
C MET A 48 -0.51 0.25 -2.88
N ASN A 49 -0.17 -1.01 -3.04
CA ASN A 49 -0.30 -2.00 -1.96
C ASN A 49 0.62 -1.68 -0.78
N ILE A 50 1.84 -1.22 -1.04
CA ILE A 50 2.76 -0.80 0.01
C ILE A 50 2.28 0.47 0.69
N LEU A 51 1.85 1.46 -0.08
CA LEU A 51 1.31 2.70 0.48
C LEU A 51 0.10 2.43 1.37
N GLY A 52 -0.73 1.48 0.97
CA GLY A 52 -1.92 1.09 1.71
C GLY A 52 -1.69 0.10 2.85
N LEU A 53 -0.45 -0.28 3.11
CA LEU A 53 -0.09 -1.26 4.15
C LEU A 53 -0.70 -2.64 3.94
N LEU A 54 -1.03 -2.98 2.69
CA LEU A 54 -1.46 -4.32 2.31
C LEU A 54 -0.26 -5.23 2.04
N ASP A 55 0.90 -4.65 1.82
CA ASP A 55 2.16 -5.34 1.65
C ASP A 55 3.27 -4.50 2.29
N VAL A 56 4.44 -5.10 2.45
CA VAL A 56 5.60 -4.41 3.01
C VAL A 56 6.73 -4.39 1.99
N PRO A 57 7.58 -3.35 1.98
CA PRO A 57 8.74 -3.33 1.09
C PRO A 57 9.79 -4.35 1.54
N ASP A 58 10.60 -4.82 0.59
CA ASP A 58 11.75 -5.67 0.90
C ASP A 58 12.85 -4.90 1.61
N SER A 59 13.01 -3.64 1.23
CA SER A 59 13.97 -2.72 1.85
C SER A 59 13.51 -1.29 1.65
N GLY A 60 14.19 -0.37 2.32
CA GLY A 60 13.85 1.04 2.30
C GLY A 60 13.00 1.45 3.49
N ARG A 61 12.55 2.69 3.49
CA ARG A 61 11.83 3.27 4.62
C ARG A 61 10.52 3.88 4.15
N TYR A 62 9.45 3.52 4.83
CA TYR A 62 8.14 4.13 4.64
C TYR A 62 7.70 4.77 5.96
N ILE A 63 7.51 6.08 5.93
CA ILE A 63 7.04 6.86 7.07
C ILE A 63 5.66 7.41 6.72
N LEU A 64 4.67 7.01 7.51
CA LEU A 64 3.29 7.47 7.39
C LEU A 64 2.93 8.26 8.65
N ASP A 65 2.64 9.54 8.46
CA ASP A 65 2.21 10.42 9.53
C ASP A 65 3.15 10.35 10.75
N LYS A 66 4.46 10.42 10.49
CA LYS A 66 5.57 10.33 11.45
C LYS A 66 5.80 8.94 12.07
N ILE A 67 5.09 7.92 11.58
CA ILE A 67 5.26 6.55 12.05
C ILE A 67 6.09 5.77 11.04
N ASP A 68 7.22 5.21 11.47
CA ASP A 68 8.04 4.32 10.65
C ASP A 68 7.40 2.93 10.62
N ILE A 69 6.97 2.52 9.44
CA ILE A 69 6.23 1.26 9.27
C ILE A 69 7.08 0.03 9.58
N LYS A 70 8.39 0.12 9.40
CA LYS A 70 9.32 -0.97 9.67
C LYS A 70 9.25 -1.45 11.13
N ASP A 71 8.99 -0.53 12.06
CA ASP A 71 8.98 -0.83 13.49
C ASP A 71 7.60 -1.29 13.98
N ALA A 72 6.61 -1.37 13.10
CA ALA A 72 5.25 -1.74 13.48
C ALA A 72 5.02 -3.25 13.34
N SER A 73 4.32 -3.83 14.32
CA SER A 73 3.85 -5.22 14.25
C SER A 73 2.68 -5.34 13.26
N ASP A 74 2.31 -6.57 12.87
CA ASP A 74 1.17 -6.80 11.99
C ASP A 74 -0.12 -6.22 12.55
N ASN A 75 -0.33 -6.32 13.86
CA ASN A 75 -1.51 -5.74 14.53
C ASN A 75 -1.49 -4.21 14.49
N GLN A 76 -0.32 -3.60 14.69
CA GLN A 76 -0.15 -2.16 14.59
C GLN A 76 -0.38 -1.67 13.15
N LEU A 77 0.12 -2.39 12.15
CA LEU A 77 -0.13 -2.08 10.74
C LEU A 77 -1.61 -2.13 10.42
N ALA A 78 -2.33 -3.13 10.92
CA ALA A 78 -3.77 -3.24 10.73
C ALA A 78 -4.52 -2.05 11.36
N GLN A 79 -4.12 -1.61 12.54
CA GLN A 79 -4.71 -0.45 13.20
C GLN A 79 -4.43 0.86 12.43
N ILE A 80 -3.22 1.04 11.95
CA ILE A 80 -2.84 2.22 11.15
C ILE A 80 -3.63 2.23 9.85
N ARG A 81 -3.73 1.10 9.17
CA ARG A 81 -4.50 0.95 7.94
C ARG A 81 -5.97 1.32 8.16
N ASN A 82 -6.57 0.83 9.23
CA ASN A 82 -7.96 1.11 9.57
C ASN A 82 -8.18 2.61 9.85
N SER A 83 -7.29 3.25 10.59
CA SER A 83 -7.48 4.62 11.07
C SER A 83 -6.96 5.70 10.11
N LYS A 84 -5.99 5.39 9.25
CA LYS A 84 -5.29 6.39 8.45
C LYS A 84 -5.54 6.27 6.95
N ILE A 85 -5.99 5.12 6.46
CA ILE A 85 -6.04 4.82 5.03
C ILE A 85 -7.43 4.39 4.60
N GLY A 86 -7.91 4.99 3.51
CA GLY A 86 -9.09 4.52 2.80
C GLY A 86 -8.70 4.04 1.41
N PHE A 87 -9.29 2.91 0.98
CA PHE A 87 -9.03 2.31 -0.31
C PHE A 87 -10.22 2.44 -1.23
N ILE A 88 -9.93 2.77 -2.50
CA ILE A 88 -10.87 2.62 -3.59
C ILE A 88 -10.23 1.64 -4.57
N PHE A 89 -10.81 0.45 -4.71
CA PHE A 89 -10.28 -0.60 -5.56
C PHE A 89 -10.68 -0.40 -7.02
N GLN A 90 -9.79 -0.84 -7.93
CA GLN A 90 -10.06 -0.81 -9.36
C GLN A 90 -11.22 -1.72 -9.73
N ASN A 91 -11.30 -2.89 -9.12
CA ASN A 91 -12.43 -3.82 -9.24
C ASN A 91 -13.37 -3.61 -8.06
N PHE A 92 -14.60 -4.15 -8.16
CA PHE A 92 -15.61 -3.97 -7.11
C PHE A 92 -15.20 -4.57 -5.77
N ASN A 93 -14.46 -5.69 -5.77
CA ASN A 93 -13.98 -6.40 -4.57
C ASN A 93 -15.08 -6.69 -3.56
N LEU A 94 -16.29 -7.00 -4.07
CA LEU A 94 -17.43 -7.31 -3.24
C LEU A 94 -17.43 -8.79 -2.87
N LEU A 95 -17.76 -9.08 -1.63
CA LEU A 95 -17.96 -10.44 -1.16
C LEU A 95 -19.41 -10.84 -1.40
N GLY A 96 -19.61 -11.84 -2.27
CA GLY A 96 -20.94 -12.21 -2.73
C GLY A 96 -21.87 -12.79 -1.66
N LYS A 97 -21.31 -13.24 -0.53
CA LYS A 97 -22.07 -13.78 0.60
C LYS A 97 -22.44 -12.73 1.64
N MET A 98 -22.04 -11.50 1.45
CA MET A 98 -22.27 -10.39 2.36
C MET A 98 -23.25 -9.39 1.76
N THR A 99 -24.01 -8.72 2.62
CA THR A 99 -24.89 -7.62 2.21
C THR A 99 -24.10 -6.42 1.71
N ALA A 100 -24.78 -5.49 1.05
CA ALA A 100 -24.16 -4.22 0.64
C ALA A 100 -23.60 -3.46 1.84
N LEU A 101 -24.35 -3.39 2.94
CA LEU A 101 -23.88 -2.72 4.16
C LEU A 101 -22.65 -3.39 4.74
N GLU A 102 -22.64 -4.72 4.81
CA GLU A 102 -21.48 -5.47 5.30
C GLU A 102 -20.24 -5.23 4.44
N ASN A 103 -20.39 -5.18 3.11
CA ASN A 103 -19.29 -4.84 2.20
C ASN A 103 -18.76 -3.42 2.45
N VAL A 104 -19.63 -2.45 2.66
CA VAL A 104 -19.25 -1.06 2.94
C VAL A 104 -18.51 -0.95 4.27
N GLN A 105 -18.92 -1.74 5.27
CA GLN A 105 -18.33 -1.71 6.60
C GLN A 105 -17.03 -2.53 6.71
N LEU A 106 -16.76 -3.42 5.77
CA LEU A 106 -15.62 -4.33 5.84
C LEU A 106 -14.28 -3.62 6.04
N PRO A 107 -13.95 -2.50 5.37
CA PRO A 107 -12.69 -1.80 5.60
C PRO A 107 -12.52 -1.28 7.02
N LEU A 108 -13.57 -1.16 7.80
CA LEU A 108 -13.49 -0.68 9.18
C LEU A 108 -12.91 -1.74 10.14
N ILE A 109 -12.77 -2.98 9.70
CA ILE A 109 -12.26 -4.09 10.50
C ILE A 109 -10.90 -4.61 10.03
N TYR A 110 -10.34 -4.03 8.98
CA TYR A 110 -8.98 -4.40 8.57
C TYR A 110 -7.95 -3.72 9.46
#